data_b01b67c23d9e77d4731bb8be2331adde
#
_entry.id   b01b67c23d9e77d4731bb8be2331adde
#
_cell.length_a   1.000
_cell.length_b   1.000
_cell.length_c   1.000
_cell.angle_alpha   90.00
_cell.angle_beta   90.00
_cell.angle_gamma   90.00
#
_symmetry.space_group_name_H-M   'P 1'
#
loop_
_entity.id
_entity.type
_entity.pdbx_description
1 polymer ?
#
loop_
_entity_poly.entity_id
_entity_poly.type
_entity_poly.pdbx_seq_one_letter_code
_entity_poly.pdbx_strand_id
1 'polypeptide(L)' 'MNEKNTDHLLKVINDLINLVGKNVDNINKLAQEIADLKKDK' A
#
# COMPACT_ATOMS: atom_id res chain seq x y z
N MET A 1 -8.08 24.45 15.15
CA MET A 1 -7.44 23.16 15.37
C MET A 1 -6.02 23.34 15.82
N ASN A 2 -5.57 22.54 16.77
CA ASN A 2 -4.22 22.64 17.31
C ASN A 2 -3.21 22.14 16.30
N GLU A 3 -2.09 22.88 16.18
CA GLU A 3 -1.03 22.52 15.24
C GLU A 3 -0.48 21.13 15.48
N LYS A 4 -0.38 20.74 16.75
CA LYS A 4 0.13 19.42 17.10
C LYS A 4 -0.78 18.31 16.57
N ASN A 5 -2.08 18.54 16.61
CA ASN A 5 -3.03 17.56 16.09
C ASN A 5 -2.90 17.44 14.59
N THR A 6 -2.68 18.55 13.91
CA THR A 6 -2.51 18.56 12.48
C THR A 6 -1.25 17.79 12.08
N ASP A 7 -0.14 18.01 12.81
CA ASP A 7 1.11 17.32 12.55
C ASP A 7 0.96 15.82 12.75
N HIS A 8 0.26 15.45 13.81
CA HIS A 8 0.02 14.03 14.08
C HIS A 8 -0.80 13.39 12.98
N LEU A 9 -1.84 14.08 12.53
CA LEU A 9 -2.69 13.59 11.45
C LEU A 9 -1.92 13.42 10.16
N LEU A 10 -1.06 14.37 9.85
CA LEU A 10 -0.23 14.29 8.65
C LEU A 10 0.69 13.08 8.70
N LYS A 11 1.25 12.80 9.87
CA LYS A 11 2.11 11.64 10.03
C LYS A 11 1.34 10.35 9.81
N VAL A 12 0.14 10.26 10.39
CA VAL A 12 -0.69 9.08 10.22
C VAL A 12 -1.06 8.88 8.75
N ILE A 13 -1.39 9.97 8.07
CA ILE A 13 -1.74 9.91 6.66
C ILE A 13 -0.55 9.40 5.84
N ASN A 14 0.65 9.90 6.12
CA ASN A 14 1.85 9.42 5.44
C ASN A 14 2.08 7.93 5.66
N ASP A 15 1.89 7.48 6.89
CA ASP A 15 2.05 6.07 7.21
C ASP A 15 1.05 5.22 6.45
N LEU A 16 -0.19 5.70 6.37
CA LEU A 16 -1.23 4.99 5.64
C LEU A 16 -0.91 4.91 4.14
N ILE A 17 -0.41 6.01 3.59
CA ILE A 17 -0.04 6.02 2.18
C ILE A 17 1.05 5.00 1.91
N ASN A 18 2.04 4.91 2.79
CA ASN A 18 3.11 3.93 2.66
C ASN A 18 2.57 2.50 2.73
N LEU A 19 1.65 2.25 3.65
CA LEU A 19 1.04 0.93 3.79
C LEU A 19 0.23 0.56 2.57
N VAL A 20 -0.56 1.50 2.07
CA VAL A 20 -1.36 1.26 0.86
C VAL A 20 -0.45 0.97 -0.32
N GLY A 21 0.65 1.72 -0.44
CA GLY A 21 1.60 1.49 -1.51
C GLY A 21 2.18 0.08 -1.47
N LYS A 22 2.56 -0.37 -0.28
CA LYS A 22 3.10 -1.72 -0.12
C LYS A 22 2.04 -2.78 -0.44
N ASN A 23 0.80 -2.53 -0.04
CA ASN A 23 -0.29 -3.47 -0.33
C ASN A 23 -0.53 -3.58 -1.84
N VAL A 24 -0.51 -2.45 -2.54
CA VAL A 24 -0.68 -2.46 -3.98
C VAL A 24 0.44 -3.23 -4.65
N ASP A 25 1.68 -3.05 -4.20
CA ASP A 25 2.80 -3.79 -4.73
C ASP A 25 2.60 -5.30 -4.53
N ASN A 26 2.15 -5.68 -3.34
CA ASN A 26 1.89 -7.09 -3.03
C ASN A 26 0.79 -7.67 -3.92
N ILE A 27 -0.26 -6.90 -4.12
CA ILE A 27 -1.36 -7.33 -4.97
C ILE A 27 -0.89 -7.52 -6.41
N ASN A 28 -0.09 -6.58 -6.90
CA ASN A 28 0.45 -6.68 -8.26
C ASN A 28 1.35 -7.90 -8.42
N LYS A 29 2.15 -8.18 -7.40
CA LYS A 29 3.03 -9.33 -7.42
C LYS A 29 2.23 -10.62 -7.44
N LEU A 30 1.20 -10.70 -6.62
CA LEU A 30 0.34 -11.87 -6.57
C LEU A 30 -0.39 -12.08 -7.89
N ALA A 31 -0.87 -11.01 -8.48
CA ALA A 31 -1.55 -11.09 -9.76
C ALA A 31 -0.61 -11.65 -10.83
N GLN A 32 0.65 -11.22 -10.79
CA GLN A 32 1.64 -11.70 -11.74
C GLN A 32 1.93 -13.19 -11.54
N GLU A 33 2.01 -13.60 -10.29
CA GLU A 33 2.22 -15.02 -9.97
C GLU A 33 1.07 -15.89 -10.47
N ILE A 34 -0.13 -15.39 -10.31
CA ILE A 34 -1.31 -16.11 -10.81
C ILE A 34 -1.25 -16.22 -12.33
N ALA A 35 -0.88 -15.14 -13.00
CA ALA A 35 -0.77 -15.15 -14.45
C ALA A 35 0.30 -16.14 -14.90
N ASP A 36 1.41 -16.21 -14.17
CA ASP A 36 2.47 -17.16 -14.48
C ASP A 36 2.00 -18.62 -14.34
N LEU A 37 1.21 -18.87 -13.30
CA LEU A 37 0.67 -20.20 -13.07
C LEU A 37 -0.27 -20.61 -14.20
N LYS A 38 -1.07 -19.68 -14.68
CA LYS A 38 -1.97 -19.96 -15.81
C LYS A 38 -1.20 -20.24 -17.08
N LYS A 39 -0.06 -19.60 -17.23
CA LYS A 39 0.78 -19.76 -18.41
C LYS A 39 1.40 -21.14 -18.47
N ASP A 40 1.69 -21.70 -17.32
CA ASP A 40 2.37 -23.00 -17.22
C ASP A 40 1.51 -24.17 -17.66
N LYS A 41 0.27 -23.90 -17.89
CA LYS A 41 -0.64 -24.93 -18.33
C LYS A 41 -0.61 -25.16 -19.85
#